data_3d14f44cb453bea408c755712b0678da
#
_entry.id   3d14f44cb453bea408c755712b0678da
#
_cell.length_a   1.000
_cell.length_b   1.000
_cell.length_c   1.000
_cell.angle_alpha   90.00
_cell.angle_beta   90.00
_cell.angle_gamma   90.00
#
_symmetry.space_group_name_H-M   'P 1'
#
loop_
_entity.id
_entity.type
_entity.pdbx_description
1 polymer ?
#
loop_
_entity_poly.entity_id
_entity_poly.type
_entity_poly.pdbx_seq_one_letter_code
_entity_poly.pdbx_strand_id
1 'polypeptide(L)' 'MTQLDVIKRKVAYLYATNSKIHVNIKLHHPRLEIKNDVVEIKGTYKNVFCIEEYTTGIPRTHSLQYVDILTGNFEIIDNP' A
#
# COMPACT_ATOMS: atom_id res chain seq x y z
N MET A 1 14.68 -16.47 -3.51
CA MET A 1 13.90 -15.22 -3.44
C MET A 1 12.89 -15.31 -2.31
N THR A 2 12.87 -14.33 -1.42
CA THR A 2 11.95 -14.35 -0.28
C THR A 2 10.57 -13.82 -0.70
N GLN A 3 9.54 -14.10 0.13
CA GLN A 3 8.22 -13.51 -0.10
C GLN A 3 8.27 -11.99 -0.05
N LEU A 4 9.13 -11.44 0.79
CA LEU A 4 9.30 -10.00 0.88
C LEU A 4 9.83 -9.40 -0.42
N ASP A 5 10.76 -10.09 -1.09
CA ASP A 5 11.27 -9.65 -2.39
C ASP A 5 10.18 -9.66 -3.45
N VAL A 6 9.31 -10.67 -3.44
CA VAL A 6 8.18 -10.76 -4.35
C VAL A 6 7.21 -9.59 -4.14
N ILE A 7 6.93 -9.28 -2.86
CA ILE A 7 6.06 -8.16 -2.50
C ILE A 7 6.65 -6.83 -2.97
N LYS A 8 7.94 -6.61 -2.74
CA LYS A 8 8.63 -5.39 -3.19
C LYS A 8 8.54 -5.22 -4.70
N ARG A 9 8.73 -6.30 -5.45
CA ARG A 9 8.60 -6.28 -6.90
C ARG A 9 7.20 -5.96 -7.35
N LYS A 10 6.20 -6.52 -6.69
CA LYS A 10 4.80 -6.25 -7.02
C LYS A 10 4.45 -4.78 -6.79
N VAL A 11 4.87 -4.21 -5.66
CA VAL A 11 4.63 -2.79 -5.37
C VAL A 11 5.33 -1.90 -6.38
N ALA A 12 6.59 -2.19 -6.70
CA ALA A 12 7.35 -1.42 -7.70
C ALA A 12 6.71 -1.51 -9.08
N TYR A 13 6.22 -2.69 -9.46
CA TYR A 13 5.51 -2.89 -10.73
C TYR A 13 4.24 -2.06 -10.79
N LEU A 14 3.45 -2.08 -9.70
CA LEU A 14 2.21 -1.28 -9.63
C LEU A 14 2.51 0.21 -9.67
N TYR A 15 3.55 0.65 -8.99
CA TYR A 15 3.96 2.04 -9.02
C TYR A 15 4.29 2.51 -10.44
N ALA A 16 4.95 1.64 -11.22
CA ALA A 16 5.37 1.99 -12.59
C ALA A 16 4.23 1.89 -13.60
N THR A 17 3.26 1.00 -13.39
CA THR A 17 2.22 0.71 -14.39
C THR A 17 0.84 1.24 -14.03
N ASN A 18 0.46 1.15 -12.76
CA ASN A 18 -0.84 1.62 -12.28
C ASN A 18 -0.74 1.93 -10.81
N SER A 19 -0.34 3.16 -10.50
CA SER A 19 -0.10 3.59 -9.13
C SER A 19 -1.37 3.72 -8.28
N LYS A 20 -2.56 3.73 -8.91
CA LYS A 20 -3.82 3.77 -8.19
C LYS A 20 -4.34 2.36 -8.02
N ILE A 21 -4.48 1.93 -6.77
CA ILE A 21 -4.85 0.55 -6.46
C ILE A 21 -5.97 0.53 -5.42
N HIS A 22 -6.78 -0.52 -5.47
CA HIS A 22 -7.79 -0.78 -4.44
C HIS A 22 -7.14 -1.57 -3.31
N VAL A 23 -7.39 -1.17 -2.07
CA VAL A 23 -6.74 -1.78 -0.92
C VAL A 23 -7.70 -1.92 0.26
N ASN A 24 -7.37 -2.86 1.14
CA ASN A 24 -7.86 -2.90 2.51
C ASN A 24 -6.65 -2.72 3.42
N ILE A 25 -6.70 -1.75 4.32
CA ILE A 25 -5.62 -1.47 5.25
C ILE A 25 -6.16 -1.46 6.66
N LYS A 26 -5.47 -2.17 7.56
CA LYS A 26 -5.79 -2.15 8.98
C LYS A 26 -4.49 -2.12 9.77
N LEU A 27 -4.08 -0.91 10.10
CA LEU A 27 -2.86 -0.66 10.86
C LEU A 27 -3.21 -0.04 12.21
N HIS A 28 -2.39 -0.32 13.20
CA HIS A 28 -2.58 0.19 14.56
C HIS A 28 -1.62 1.31 14.92
N HIS A 29 -0.42 1.33 14.32
CA HIS A 29 0.62 2.31 14.62
C HIS A 29 1.34 2.77 13.36
N PRO A 30 1.00 3.94 12.79
CA PRO A 30 -0.13 4.81 13.14
C PRO A 30 -1.44 4.13 12.79
N ARG A 31 -2.51 4.53 13.47
CA ARG A 31 -3.81 3.94 13.17
C ARG A 31 -4.29 4.40 11.81
N LEU A 32 -4.49 3.45 10.93
CA LEU A 32 -4.99 3.70 9.58
C LEU A 32 -5.91 2.55 9.21
N GLU A 33 -7.14 2.88 8.88
CA GLU A 33 -8.12 1.88 8.47
C GLU A 33 -8.78 2.33 7.18
N ILE A 34 -8.58 1.55 6.12
CA ILE A 34 -9.15 1.80 4.80
C ILE A 34 -9.79 0.50 4.34
N LYS A 35 -11.03 0.59 3.90
CA LYS A 35 -11.79 -0.58 3.50
C LYS A 35 -12.24 -0.42 2.06
N ASN A 36 -11.70 -1.26 1.16
CA ASN A 36 -12.06 -1.33 -0.26
C ASN A 36 -12.08 0.05 -0.92
N ASP A 37 -11.02 0.80 -0.75
CA ASP A 37 -10.92 2.13 -1.32
C ASP A 37 -9.63 2.26 -2.12
N VAL A 38 -9.54 3.30 -2.93
CA VAL A 38 -8.41 3.55 -3.81
C VAL A 38 -7.36 4.39 -3.10
N VAL A 39 -6.11 3.94 -3.20
CA VAL A 39 -4.96 4.75 -2.78
C VAL A 39 -3.99 4.83 -3.94
N GLU A 40 -3.11 5.82 -3.91
CA GLU A 40 -2.10 5.98 -4.92
C GLU A 40 -0.72 5.73 -4.33
N ILE A 41 0.07 4.88 -4.99
CA ILE A 41 1.47 4.67 -4.58
C ILE A 41 2.27 5.89 -5.07
N LYS A 42 2.89 6.61 -4.14
CA LYS A 42 3.64 7.83 -4.46
C LYS A 42 5.14 7.61 -4.56
N GLY A 43 5.65 6.52 -4.00
CA GLY A 43 7.06 6.20 -4.09
C GLY A 43 7.37 4.85 -3.46
N THR A 44 8.47 4.24 -3.93
CA THR A 44 8.95 2.96 -3.39
C THR A 44 10.40 3.13 -2.96
N TYR A 45 10.73 2.61 -1.79
CA TYR A 45 12.04 2.71 -1.19
C TYR A 45 12.50 1.33 -0.73
N LYS A 46 13.69 1.25 -0.16
CA LYS A 46 14.29 -0.04 0.21
C LYS A 46 13.43 -0.83 1.20
N ASN A 47 12.95 -0.18 2.25
CA ASN A 47 12.23 -0.86 3.33
C ASN A 47 10.78 -0.42 3.47
N VAL A 48 10.41 0.67 2.82
CA VAL A 48 9.07 1.26 2.94
C VAL A 48 8.57 1.71 1.57
N PHE A 49 7.27 1.91 1.48
CA PHE A 49 6.66 2.57 0.33
C PHE A 49 5.68 3.61 0.85
N CYS A 50 5.38 4.62 0.03
CA CYS A 50 4.48 5.69 0.41
C CYS A 50 3.21 5.62 -0.42
N ILE A 51 2.08 5.81 0.25
CA ILE A 51 0.78 5.91 -0.41
C ILE A 51 0.13 7.23 -0.06
N GLU A 52 -0.76 7.67 -0.94
CA GLU A 52 -1.64 8.81 -0.68
C GLU A 52 -3.07 8.30 -0.66
N GLU A 53 -3.81 8.63 0.41
CA GLU A 53 -5.19 8.21 0.56
C GLU A 53 -6.09 9.43 0.62
N TYR A 54 -7.36 9.25 0.23
CA TYR A 54 -8.31 10.34 0.06
C TYR A 54 -9.60 10.12 0.84
N THR A 55 -9.58 9.27 1.85
CA THR A 55 -10.79 8.83 2.55
C THR A 55 -11.51 9.96 3.28
N THR A 56 -10.79 11.01 3.67
CA THR A 56 -11.38 12.18 4.35
C THR A 56 -11.67 13.33 3.38
N GLY A 57 -11.43 13.14 2.08
CA GLY A 57 -11.55 14.20 1.09
C GLY A 57 -10.33 15.08 0.98
N ILE A 58 -9.38 14.94 1.90
CA ILE A 58 -8.10 15.66 1.89
C ILE A 58 -6.99 14.63 1.67
N PRO A 59 -6.12 14.81 0.66
CA PRO A 59 -5.03 13.85 0.43
C PRO A 59 -4.10 13.78 1.63
N ARG A 60 -3.78 12.57 2.08
CA ARG A 60 -2.83 12.33 3.16
C ARG A 60 -1.86 11.24 2.73
N THR A 61 -0.57 11.47 3.01
CA THR A 61 0.49 10.55 2.65
C THR A 61 0.91 9.73 3.87
N HIS A 62 1.07 8.42 3.67
CA HIS A 62 1.50 7.50 4.71
C HIS A 62 2.68 6.69 4.21
N SER A 63 3.66 6.47 5.09
CA SER A 63 4.76 5.54 4.83
C SER A 63 4.44 4.20 5.45
N LEU A 64 4.50 3.14 4.67
CA LEU A 64 4.14 1.80 5.09
C LEU A 64 5.30 0.86 4.84
N GLN A 65 5.39 -0.20 5.66
CA GLN A 65 6.42 -1.21 5.49
C GLN A 65 5.91 -2.34 4.59
N TYR A 66 6.80 -2.91 3.79
CA TYR A 66 6.42 -4.05 2.94
C TYR A 66 5.95 -5.25 3.77
N VAL A 67 6.45 -5.39 4.98
CA VAL A 67 6.04 -6.47 5.87
C VAL A 67 4.55 -6.39 6.23
N ASP A 68 3.95 -5.21 6.18
CA ASP A 68 2.51 -5.06 6.43
C ASP A 68 1.67 -5.77 5.38
N ILE A 69 2.19 -5.88 4.14
CA ILE A 69 1.52 -6.66 3.10
C ILE A 69 1.66 -8.15 3.42
N LEU A 70 2.84 -8.56 3.84
CA LEU A 70 3.10 -9.95 4.18
C LEU A 70 2.22 -10.45 5.31
N THR A 71 1.98 -9.62 6.32
CA THR A 71 1.18 -10.00 7.50
C THR A 71 -0.33 -9.81 7.30
N GLY A 72 -0.75 -9.25 6.17
CA GLY A 72 -2.16 -9.04 5.89
C GLY A 72 -2.74 -7.74 6.42
N ASN A 73 -1.94 -6.89 7.04
CA ASN A 73 -2.41 -5.58 7.51
C ASN A 73 -2.66 -4.62 6.34
N PHE A 74 -2.03 -4.88 5.22
CA PHE A 74 -2.23 -4.15 3.98
C PHE A 74 -2.52 -5.17 2.89
N GLU A 75 -3.73 -5.13 2.35
CA GLU A 75 -4.15 -6.08 1.31
C GLU A 75 -4.42 -5.33 0.01
N ILE A 76 -3.81 -5.79 -1.06
CA ILE A 76 -4.05 -5.25 -2.40
C ILE A 76 -5.17 -6.07 -3.04
N ILE A 77 -6.23 -5.38 -3.46
CA ILE A 77 -7.37 -6.02 -4.11
C ILE A 77 -7.14 -5.94 -5.61
N ASP A 78 -6.88 -7.08 -6.24
CA ASP A 78 -6.54 -7.12 -7.66
C ASP A 78 -7.77 -6.96 -8.55
N ASN A 79 -8.94 -7.39 -8.10
CA ASN A 79 -10.20 -7.27 -8.84
C ASN A 79 -11.24 -6.59 -7.95
N PRO A 80 -11.34 -5.27 -8.01
CA PRO A 80 -12.32 -4.53 -7.21
C PRO A 80 -13.74 -4.77 -7.68
#